data_c7d054cff29f24bba6fe1b283c236501
#
_entry.id   c7d054cff29f24bba6fe1b283c236501
#
_cell.length_a   1.000
_cell.length_b   1.000
_cell.length_c   1.000
_cell.angle_alpha   90.00
_cell.angle_beta   90.00
_cell.angle_gamma   90.00
#
_symmetry.space_group_name_H-M   'P 1'
#
loop_
_entity.id
_entity.type
_entity.pdbx_description
1 polymer ?
#
loop_
_entity_poly.entity_id
_entity_poly.type
_entity_poly.pdbx_seq_one_letter_code
_entity_poly.pdbx_strand_id
1 'polypeptide(L)'
;MKFENVYFINGTAYAGKSTMVKLLAEKYDGIACEENYQDRLLEKLDAQEFPNLTYTRDLRDWGEFVRRTPDEYEMWVNGVTKECTVLELEILKDLVSRIKKKIFVDTNIPIEILHEVSDENHVLIMLADPNISVQRFFERPDKEKQFLYQLLLKEDNPEDAVINFRECLKRINSQERYMMFQKSGFNVITRDENRSIEETLSLVEEKLDLN
;
A
#
# COMPACT_ATOMS: atom_id res chain seq x y z
N MET A 1 -2.61 -20.29 -9.87
CA MET A 1 -1.19 -20.65 -9.57
C MET A 1 -0.83 -19.96 -8.28
N LYS A 2 -0.42 -20.70 -7.25
CA LYS A 2 0.04 -20.11 -5.98
C LYS A 2 1.52 -19.78 -6.06
N PHE A 3 1.90 -18.68 -5.44
CA PHE A 3 3.29 -18.25 -5.32
C PHE A 3 3.93 -18.89 -4.06
N GLU A 4 4.87 -19.82 -4.26
CA GLU A 4 5.47 -20.60 -3.16
C GLU A 4 6.66 -19.88 -2.48
N ASN A 5 7.26 -18.89 -3.14
CA ASN A 5 8.42 -18.15 -2.61
C ASN A 5 8.15 -16.64 -2.45
N VAL A 6 6.88 -16.23 -2.52
CA VAL A 6 6.46 -14.83 -2.34
C VAL A 6 5.73 -14.68 -1.02
N TYR A 7 6.18 -13.73 -0.21
CA TYR A 7 5.61 -13.37 1.08
C TYR A 7 4.98 -11.99 0.99
N PHE A 8 3.67 -11.92 1.13
CA PHE A 8 2.91 -10.69 0.99
C PHE A 8 2.69 -10.03 2.35
N ILE A 9 3.02 -8.76 2.47
CA ILE A 9 2.69 -7.93 3.62
C ILE A 9 1.68 -6.88 3.16
N ASN A 10 0.45 -6.99 3.61
CA ASN A 10 -0.67 -6.11 3.28
C ASN A 10 -1.20 -5.43 4.55
N GLY A 11 -2.20 -4.56 4.44
CA GLY A 11 -2.86 -3.93 5.58
C GLY A 11 -2.91 -2.40 5.50
N THR A 12 -3.08 -1.76 6.64
CA THR A 12 -3.32 -0.32 6.69
C THR A 12 -2.05 0.51 6.50
N ALA A 13 -2.23 1.77 6.13
CA ALA A 13 -1.14 2.74 6.14
C ALA A 13 -0.55 2.90 7.54
N TYR A 14 0.73 3.27 7.63
CA TYR A 14 1.47 3.46 8.91
C TYR A 14 1.70 2.20 9.76
N ALA A 15 1.33 1.03 9.28
CA ALA A 15 1.54 -0.22 10.00
C ALA A 15 3.00 -0.71 10.02
N GLY A 16 3.88 -0.14 9.20
CA GLY A 16 5.30 -0.50 9.15
C GLY A 16 5.65 -1.54 8.09
N LYS A 17 4.77 -1.83 7.14
CA LYS A 17 4.93 -2.83 6.09
C LYS A 17 6.26 -2.73 5.34
N SER A 18 6.53 -1.57 4.74
CA SER A 18 7.74 -1.34 3.92
C SER A 18 9.04 -1.53 4.72
N THR A 19 9.02 -1.22 6.03
CA THR A 19 10.16 -1.49 6.92
C THR A 19 10.38 -2.99 7.07
N MET A 20 9.34 -3.77 7.30
CA MET A 20 9.43 -5.23 7.45
C MET A 20 9.88 -5.89 6.15
N VAL A 21 9.35 -5.48 4.99
CA VAL A 21 9.76 -5.98 3.68
C VAL A 21 11.27 -5.81 3.45
N LYS A 22 11.82 -4.64 3.77
CA LYS A 22 13.27 -4.37 3.65
C LYS A 22 14.10 -5.27 4.57
N LEU A 23 13.73 -5.32 5.85
CA LEU A 23 14.48 -6.09 6.86
C LEU A 23 14.43 -7.59 6.58
N LEU A 24 13.28 -8.12 6.15
CA LEU A 24 13.16 -9.53 5.76
C LEU A 24 14.00 -9.83 4.51
N ALA A 25 13.96 -8.99 3.49
CA ALA A 25 14.75 -9.18 2.29
C ALA A 25 16.26 -9.17 2.60
N GLU A 26 16.71 -8.26 3.47
CA GLU A 26 18.09 -8.20 3.93
C GLU A 26 18.48 -9.45 4.72
N LYS A 27 17.66 -9.85 5.70
CA LYS A 27 17.95 -10.99 6.59
C LYS A 27 17.99 -12.33 5.84
N TYR A 28 17.11 -12.54 4.87
CA TYR A 28 16.97 -13.80 4.13
C TYR A 28 17.66 -13.81 2.77
N ASP A 29 18.50 -12.82 2.47
CA ASP A 29 19.12 -12.65 1.13
C ASP A 29 18.06 -12.74 0.01
N GLY A 30 16.88 -12.15 0.27
CA GLY A 30 15.70 -12.16 -0.60
C GLY A 30 15.60 -10.93 -1.51
N ILE A 31 14.45 -10.79 -2.13
CA ILE A 31 14.08 -9.63 -2.95
C ILE A 31 13.05 -8.80 -2.20
N ALA A 32 13.26 -7.48 -2.11
CA ALA A 32 12.27 -6.53 -1.61
C ALA A 32 11.48 -5.94 -2.79
N CYS A 33 10.18 -6.14 -2.80
CA CYS A 33 9.23 -5.39 -3.62
C CYS A 33 8.56 -4.37 -2.69
N GLU A 34 9.12 -3.16 -2.64
CA GLU A 34 8.63 -2.08 -1.77
C GLU A 34 7.30 -1.51 -2.29
N GLU A 35 6.64 -0.68 -1.48
CA GLU A 35 5.42 0.03 -1.89
C GLU A 35 5.62 0.70 -3.26
N ASN A 36 4.65 0.51 -4.16
CA ASN A 36 4.64 1.06 -5.53
C ASN A 36 5.79 0.57 -6.45
N TYR A 37 6.33 -0.63 -6.23
CA TYR A 37 7.41 -1.17 -7.08
C TYR A 37 7.01 -1.34 -8.56
N GLN A 38 5.74 -1.32 -8.90
CA GLN A 38 5.19 -1.30 -10.26
C GLN A 38 5.35 0.07 -10.96
N ASP A 39 5.62 1.16 -10.23
CA ASP A 39 5.74 2.51 -10.79
C ASP A 39 6.86 2.64 -11.83
N ARG A 40 7.85 1.74 -11.81
CA ARG A 40 8.86 1.62 -12.85
C ARG A 40 8.30 1.38 -14.26
N LEU A 41 7.05 0.92 -14.34
CA LEU A 41 6.34 0.68 -15.61
C LEU A 41 5.48 1.87 -16.03
N LEU A 42 5.20 2.83 -15.14
CA LEU A 42 4.21 3.90 -15.31
C LEU A 42 4.39 4.66 -16.63
N GLU A 43 5.62 5.01 -16.99
CA GLU A 43 5.94 5.73 -18.23
C GLU A 43 5.57 4.96 -19.52
N LYS A 44 5.40 3.64 -19.43
CA LYS A 44 5.14 2.75 -20.57
C LYS A 44 3.69 2.29 -20.64
N LEU A 45 2.89 2.61 -19.63
CA LEU A 45 1.50 2.17 -19.57
C LEU A 45 0.64 2.93 -20.58
N ASP A 46 -0.26 2.19 -21.23
CA ASP A 46 -1.30 2.77 -22.07
C ASP A 46 -2.41 3.36 -21.20
N ALA A 47 -2.72 4.64 -21.43
CA ALA A 47 -3.76 5.35 -20.67
C ALA A 47 -5.19 4.82 -20.91
N GLN A 48 -5.43 4.11 -22.01
CA GLN A 48 -6.73 3.46 -22.26
C GLN A 48 -6.89 2.17 -21.44
N GLU A 49 -5.80 1.47 -21.19
CA GLU A 49 -5.78 0.23 -20.42
C GLU A 49 -5.65 0.49 -18.91
N PHE A 50 -4.85 1.49 -18.52
CA PHE A 50 -4.57 1.85 -17.12
C PHE A 50 -4.92 3.32 -16.81
N PRO A 51 -6.20 3.72 -16.96
CA PRO A 51 -6.59 5.13 -16.85
C PRO A 51 -6.40 5.74 -15.45
N ASN A 52 -6.49 4.95 -14.38
CA ASN A 52 -6.35 5.46 -13.02
C ASN A 52 -4.89 5.63 -12.62
N LEU A 53 -4.00 4.69 -12.99
CA LEU A 53 -2.56 4.79 -12.74
C LEU A 53 -1.93 5.92 -13.53
N THR A 54 -2.27 6.03 -14.82
CA THR A 54 -1.70 7.06 -15.69
C THR A 54 -2.30 8.43 -15.45
N TYR A 55 -3.40 8.54 -14.70
CA TYR A 55 -4.05 9.81 -14.39
C TYR A 55 -3.07 10.83 -13.81
N THR A 56 -2.32 10.48 -12.77
CA THR A 56 -1.37 11.41 -12.13
C THR A 56 -0.16 11.70 -12.99
N ARG A 57 0.26 10.78 -13.86
CA ARG A 57 1.31 11.00 -14.87
C ARG A 57 0.89 12.05 -15.89
N ASP A 58 -0.36 11.96 -16.38
CA ASP A 58 -0.86 12.77 -17.50
C ASP A 58 -1.56 14.05 -17.04
N LEU A 59 -1.68 14.25 -15.71
CA LEU A 59 -2.37 15.38 -15.12
C LEU A 59 -1.64 16.70 -15.38
N ARG A 60 -2.37 17.68 -15.94
CA ARG A 60 -1.83 19.02 -16.21
C ARG A 60 -2.10 20.02 -15.10
N ASP A 61 -3.24 19.90 -14.44
CA ASP A 61 -3.64 20.74 -13.31
C ASP A 61 -3.84 19.89 -12.04
N TRP A 62 -2.86 19.92 -11.15
CA TRP A 62 -2.92 19.23 -9.87
C TRP A 62 -4.00 19.78 -8.92
N GLY A 63 -4.52 20.99 -9.17
CA GLY A 63 -5.67 21.51 -8.46
C GLY A 63 -6.91 20.62 -8.65
N GLU A 64 -7.11 20.02 -9.83
CA GLU A 64 -8.20 19.07 -10.05
C GLU A 64 -8.11 17.86 -9.12
N PHE A 65 -6.89 17.39 -8.86
CA PHE A 65 -6.66 16.24 -7.97
C PHE A 65 -7.01 16.56 -6.52
N VAL A 66 -6.56 17.72 -6.00
CA VAL A 66 -6.75 18.06 -4.58
C VAL A 66 -8.16 18.57 -4.27
N ARG A 67 -8.93 19.00 -5.29
CA ARG A 67 -10.34 19.41 -5.16
C ARG A 67 -11.34 18.28 -5.25
N ARG A 68 -10.91 17.02 -5.46
CA ARG A 68 -11.81 15.86 -5.49
C ARG A 68 -12.63 15.76 -4.20
N THR A 69 -13.87 15.36 -4.36
CA THR A 69 -14.70 14.93 -3.25
C THR A 69 -14.20 13.60 -2.66
N PRO A 70 -14.56 13.25 -1.42
CA PRO A 70 -14.21 11.95 -0.84
C PRO A 70 -14.65 10.75 -1.69
N ASP A 71 -15.82 10.82 -2.34
CA ASP A 71 -16.32 9.75 -3.19
C ASP A 71 -15.50 9.61 -4.48
N GLU A 72 -15.15 10.72 -5.15
CA GLU A 72 -14.29 10.72 -6.34
C GLU A 72 -12.88 10.22 -6.02
N TYR A 73 -12.34 10.61 -4.87
CA TYR A 73 -11.03 10.15 -4.42
C TYR A 73 -11.03 8.65 -4.14
N GLU A 74 -12.05 8.13 -3.45
CA GLU A 74 -12.21 6.70 -3.18
C GLU A 74 -12.38 5.88 -4.47
N MET A 75 -13.19 6.37 -5.42
CA MET A 75 -13.35 5.72 -6.73
C MET A 75 -12.02 5.61 -7.47
N TRP A 76 -11.22 6.69 -7.48
CA TRP A 76 -9.91 6.70 -8.10
C TRP A 76 -8.95 5.72 -7.39
N VAL A 77 -8.86 5.73 -6.07
CA VAL A 77 -8.00 4.79 -5.29
C VAL A 77 -8.40 3.34 -5.55
N ASN A 78 -9.70 3.04 -5.63
CA ASN A 78 -10.17 1.69 -5.95
C ASN A 78 -9.81 1.28 -7.40
N GLY A 79 -9.85 2.22 -8.35
CA GLY A 79 -9.38 2.01 -9.72
C GLY A 79 -7.88 1.73 -9.77
N VAL A 80 -7.08 2.57 -9.10
CA VAL A 80 -5.61 2.37 -8.96
C VAL A 80 -5.32 1.00 -8.35
N THR A 81 -6.00 0.61 -7.27
CA THR A 81 -5.80 -0.70 -6.64
C THR A 81 -6.02 -1.86 -7.60
N LYS A 82 -7.07 -1.80 -8.42
CA LYS A 82 -7.37 -2.84 -9.43
C LYS A 82 -6.27 -2.92 -10.50
N GLU A 83 -5.87 -1.78 -11.03
CA GLU A 83 -4.84 -1.69 -12.06
C GLU A 83 -3.46 -2.11 -11.52
N CYS A 84 -3.07 -1.66 -10.32
CA CYS A 84 -1.86 -2.11 -9.62
C CYS A 84 -1.85 -3.63 -9.44
N THR A 85 -2.97 -4.22 -9.02
CA THR A 85 -3.08 -5.66 -8.81
C THR A 85 -2.71 -6.45 -10.07
N VAL A 86 -3.17 -6.01 -11.24
CA VAL A 86 -2.83 -6.66 -12.52
C VAL A 86 -1.32 -6.60 -12.76
N LEU A 87 -0.71 -5.42 -12.63
CA LEU A 87 0.72 -5.22 -12.86
C LEU A 87 1.58 -5.96 -11.83
N GLU A 88 1.22 -5.90 -10.56
CA GLU A 88 1.93 -6.60 -9.49
C GLU A 88 1.97 -8.11 -9.74
N LEU A 89 0.83 -8.71 -10.08
CA LEU A 89 0.76 -10.14 -10.37
C LEU A 89 1.58 -10.52 -11.60
N GLU A 90 1.63 -9.70 -12.65
CA GLU A 90 2.48 -9.94 -13.82
C GLU A 90 3.96 -9.84 -13.48
N ILE A 91 4.35 -8.81 -12.74
CA ILE A 91 5.74 -8.64 -12.27
C ILE A 91 6.16 -9.84 -11.41
N LEU A 92 5.30 -10.28 -10.48
CA LEU A 92 5.60 -11.41 -9.60
C LEU A 92 5.70 -12.73 -10.37
N LYS A 93 4.84 -12.98 -11.35
CA LYS A 93 4.96 -14.15 -12.26
C LYS A 93 6.30 -14.16 -13.00
N ASP A 94 6.73 -13.02 -13.51
CA ASP A 94 8.04 -12.89 -14.16
C ASP A 94 9.19 -13.14 -13.16
N LEU A 95 9.15 -12.53 -11.99
CA LEU A 95 10.17 -12.69 -10.95
C LEU A 95 10.31 -14.17 -10.51
N VAL A 96 9.22 -14.84 -10.15
CA VAL A 96 9.26 -16.24 -9.68
C VAL A 96 9.72 -17.21 -10.77
N SER A 97 9.50 -16.88 -12.05
CA SER A 97 9.99 -17.69 -13.17
C SER A 97 11.52 -17.68 -13.27
N ARG A 98 12.18 -16.62 -12.82
CA ARG A 98 13.61 -16.38 -12.98
C ARG A 98 14.39 -16.54 -11.66
N ILE A 99 13.74 -16.29 -10.52
CA ILE A 99 14.40 -16.16 -9.23
C ILE A 99 13.85 -17.20 -8.25
N LYS A 100 14.78 -17.93 -7.58
CA LYS A 100 14.43 -18.93 -6.56
C LYS A 100 14.50 -18.40 -5.13
N LYS A 101 15.00 -17.16 -4.95
CA LYS A 101 15.04 -16.50 -3.64
C LYS A 101 13.63 -16.17 -3.14
N LYS A 102 13.51 -15.99 -1.82
CA LYS A 102 12.31 -15.43 -1.20
C LYS A 102 12.06 -14.00 -1.73
N ILE A 103 10.81 -13.67 -2.00
CA ILE A 103 10.38 -12.35 -2.47
C ILE A 103 9.42 -11.80 -1.43
N PHE A 104 9.75 -10.67 -0.83
CA PHE A 104 8.93 -9.99 0.17
C PHE A 104 8.27 -8.77 -0.48
N VAL A 105 6.95 -8.66 -0.34
CA VAL A 105 6.15 -7.70 -1.11
C VAL A 105 5.30 -6.83 -0.17
N ASP A 106 5.50 -5.51 -0.22
CA ASP A 106 4.53 -4.55 0.31
C ASP A 106 3.45 -4.33 -0.74
N THR A 107 2.23 -4.75 -0.47
CA THR A 107 1.17 -4.80 -1.47
C THR A 107 -0.17 -4.26 -0.97
N ASN A 108 -1.00 -3.83 -1.93
CA ASN A 108 -2.40 -3.50 -1.74
C ASN A 108 -3.33 -4.45 -2.53
N ILE A 109 -2.83 -5.61 -2.95
CA ILE A 109 -3.64 -6.64 -3.64
C ILE A 109 -4.86 -6.99 -2.75
N PRO A 110 -6.09 -7.00 -3.30
CA PRO A 110 -7.29 -7.36 -2.55
C PRO A 110 -7.20 -8.72 -1.87
N ILE A 111 -7.81 -8.83 -0.68
CA ILE A 111 -7.77 -10.04 0.16
C ILE A 111 -8.26 -11.27 -0.59
N GLU A 112 -9.30 -11.12 -1.39
CA GLU A 112 -9.90 -12.20 -2.19
C GLU A 112 -8.88 -12.77 -3.19
N ILE A 113 -8.11 -11.91 -3.83
CA ILE A 113 -7.07 -12.31 -4.78
C ILE A 113 -5.88 -12.94 -4.05
N LEU A 114 -5.50 -12.42 -2.88
CA LEU A 114 -4.45 -13.03 -2.06
C LEU A 114 -4.81 -14.47 -1.67
N HIS A 115 -6.07 -14.78 -1.35
CA HIS A 115 -6.53 -16.16 -1.11
C HIS A 115 -6.41 -17.07 -2.33
N GLU A 116 -6.52 -16.52 -3.54
CA GLU A 116 -6.38 -17.29 -4.79
C GLU A 116 -4.91 -17.62 -5.11
N VAL A 117 -4.00 -16.67 -4.82
CA VAL A 117 -2.59 -16.74 -5.27
C VAL A 117 -1.61 -17.13 -4.17
N SER A 118 -2.05 -17.22 -2.91
CA SER A 118 -1.19 -17.50 -1.76
C SER A 118 -1.88 -18.37 -0.71
N ASP A 119 -1.31 -18.46 0.49
CA ASP A 119 -1.86 -19.14 1.67
C ASP A 119 -1.55 -18.37 2.95
N GLU A 120 -2.02 -18.89 4.10
CA GLU A 120 -1.93 -18.21 5.40
C GLU A 120 -0.50 -18.02 5.91
N ASN A 121 0.46 -18.86 5.50
CA ASN A 121 1.84 -18.79 5.91
C ASN A 121 2.67 -17.80 5.05
N HIS A 122 2.11 -17.36 3.94
CA HIS A 122 2.76 -16.45 3.01
C HIS A 122 2.09 -15.07 2.94
N VAL A 123 1.04 -14.83 3.74
CA VAL A 123 0.35 -13.53 3.80
C VAL A 123 0.27 -13.04 5.24
N LEU A 124 0.73 -11.83 5.47
CA LEU A 124 0.60 -11.14 6.75
C LEU A 124 -0.14 -9.82 6.57
N ILE A 125 -1.10 -9.57 7.44
CA ILE A 125 -1.80 -8.30 7.53
C ILE A 125 -1.23 -7.48 8.68
N MET A 126 -0.73 -6.29 8.37
CA MET A 126 -0.24 -5.34 9.37
C MET A 126 -1.22 -4.18 9.52
N LEU A 127 -1.67 -3.93 10.73
CA LEU A 127 -2.68 -2.91 11.04
C LEU A 127 -2.12 -1.80 11.92
N ALA A 128 -2.53 -0.58 11.64
CA ALA A 128 -2.39 0.58 12.52
C ALA A 128 -3.75 1.27 12.68
N ASP A 129 -3.91 2.06 13.74
CA ASP A 129 -5.13 2.85 13.94
C ASP A 129 -5.41 3.71 12.70
N PRO A 130 -6.59 3.62 12.09
CA PRO A 130 -6.97 4.40 10.90
C PRO A 130 -6.80 5.91 11.10
N ASN A 131 -7.01 6.41 12.31
CA ASN A 131 -6.90 7.84 12.62
C ASN A 131 -5.45 8.34 12.52
N ILE A 132 -4.46 7.51 12.82
CA ILE A 132 -3.04 7.89 12.75
C ILE A 132 -2.66 8.31 11.33
N SER A 133 -3.11 7.56 10.33
CA SER A 133 -2.80 7.85 8.93
C SER A 133 -3.36 9.19 8.46
N VAL A 134 -4.56 9.55 8.91
CA VAL A 134 -5.21 10.83 8.58
C VAL A 134 -4.54 12.00 9.30
N GLN A 135 -4.23 11.84 10.58
CA GLN A 135 -3.62 12.90 11.39
C GLN A 135 -2.20 13.22 10.93
N ARG A 136 -1.39 12.18 10.67
CA ARG A 136 0.05 12.31 10.36
C ARG A 136 0.37 12.36 8.88
N PHE A 137 -0.62 12.38 7.99
CA PHE A 137 -0.38 12.34 6.54
C PHE A 137 0.57 13.44 6.07
N PHE A 138 0.34 14.67 6.52
CA PHE A 138 1.15 15.83 6.13
C PHE A 138 2.40 16.04 7.00
N GLU A 139 2.55 15.30 8.09
CA GLU A 139 3.73 15.36 8.96
C GLU A 139 4.90 14.54 8.40
N ARG A 140 4.65 13.66 7.44
CA ARG A 140 5.70 12.83 6.83
C ARG A 140 6.65 13.67 5.96
N PRO A 141 7.97 13.42 6.04
CA PRO A 141 8.97 14.06 5.19
C PRO A 141 8.96 13.52 3.73
N ASP A 142 7.91 12.85 3.34
CA ASP A 142 7.66 12.29 2.03
C ASP A 142 7.39 13.42 1.04
N LYS A 143 8.19 13.48 -0.04
CA LYS A 143 8.14 14.58 -1.01
C LYS A 143 6.77 14.71 -1.69
N GLU A 144 6.10 13.61 -1.99
CA GLU A 144 4.79 13.61 -2.65
C GLU A 144 3.72 14.16 -1.71
N LYS A 145 3.72 13.76 -0.44
CA LYS A 145 2.77 14.25 0.55
C LYS A 145 2.99 15.72 0.87
N GLN A 146 4.25 16.15 0.97
CA GLN A 146 4.59 17.56 1.13
C GLN A 146 4.18 18.37 -0.11
N PHE A 147 4.35 17.84 -1.31
CA PHE A 147 3.89 18.48 -2.54
C PHE A 147 2.36 18.66 -2.54
N LEU A 148 1.60 17.61 -2.20
CA LEU A 148 0.13 17.71 -2.08
C LEU A 148 -0.29 18.74 -1.03
N TYR A 149 0.38 18.78 0.11
CA TYR A 149 0.11 19.78 1.14
C TYR A 149 0.33 21.20 0.64
N GLN A 150 1.43 21.45 -0.10
CA GLN A 150 1.70 22.77 -0.69
C GLN A 150 0.68 23.16 -1.76
N LEU A 151 0.08 22.21 -2.47
CA LEU A 151 -1.01 22.48 -3.39
C LEU A 151 -2.28 22.92 -2.67
N LEU A 152 -2.66 22.18 -1.61
CA LEU A 152 -3.82 22.54 -0.77
C LEU A 152 -3.70 23.95 -0.18
N LEU A 153 -2.49 24.35 0.22
CA LEU A 153 -2.23 25.69 0.76
C LEU A 153 -2.31 26.82 -0.29
N LYS A 154 -2.35 26.48 -1.58
CA LYS A 154 -2.49 27.44 -2.70
C LYS A 154 -3.92 27.58 -3.22
N GLU A 155 -4.85 26.77 -2.71
CA GLU A 155 -6.25 26.89 -3.07
C GLU A 155 -6.83 28.21 -2.54
N ASP A 156 -7.92 28.70 -3.14
CA ASP A 156 -8.58 29.96 -2.76
C ASP A 156 -9.03 29.96 -1.28
N ASN A 157 -9.42 28.79 -0.75
CA ASN A 157 -9.72 28.57 0.64
C ASN A 157 -8.87 27.38 1.17
N PRO A 158 -7.64 27.60 1.66
CA PRO A 158 -6.75 26.53 2.08
C PRO A 158 -7.27 25.69 3.23
N GLU A 159 -8.01 26.28 4.18
CA GLU A 159 -8.55 25.55 5.33
C GLU A 159 -9.59 24.51 4.88
N ASP A 160 -10.54 24.91 4.04
CA ASP A 160 -11.56 24.01 3.50
C ASP A 160 -10.93 22.94 2.62
N ALA A 161 -9.92 23.28 1.81
CA ALA A 161 -9.20 22.33 0.98
C ALA A 161 -8.50 21.25 1.82
N VAL A 162 -7.82 21.63 2.90
CA VAL A 162 -7.18 20.69 3.83
C VAL A 162 -8.23 19.83 4.55
N ILE A 163 -9.35 20.40 4.97
CA ILE A 163 -10.46 19.65 5.61
C ILE A 163 -11.01 18.62 4.62
N ASN A 164 -11.35 19.02 3.39
CA ASN A 164 -11.86 18.12 2.36
C ASN A 164 -10.88 16.98 2.08
N PHE A 165 -9.59 17.27 1.93
CA PHE A 165 -8.59 16.24 1.65
C PHE A 165 -8.42 15.27 2.83
N ARG A 166 -8.55 15.74 4.06
CA ARG A 166 -8.60 14.86 5.24
C ARG A 166 -9.81 13.95 5.24
N GLU A 167 -10.98 14.40 4.78
CA GLU A 167 -12.16 13.54 4.60
C GLU A 167 -11.92 12.48 3.50
N CYS A 168 -11.23 12.82 2.40
CA CYS A 168 -10.77 11.85 1.40
C CYS A 168 -9.90 10.77 2.06
N LEU A 169 -8.92 11.17 2.87
CA LEU A 169 -8.04 10.23 3.59
C LEU A 169 -8.80 9.35 4.59
N LYS A 170 -9.77 9.90 5.32
CA LYS A 170 -10.63 9.13 6.23
C LYS A 170 -11.44 8.08 5.49
N ARG A 171 -11.94 8.40 4.31
CA ARG A 171 -12.74 7.49 3.50
C ARG A 171 -11.94 6.24 3.11
N ILE A 172 -10.70 6.42 2.62
CA ILE A 172 -9.84 5.31 2.22
C ILE A 172 -9.15 4.59 3.38
N ASN A 173 -9.12 5.18 4.58
CA ASN A 173 -8.61 4.59 5.82
C ASN A 173 -9.73 4.37 6.84
N SER A 174 -10.91 3.95 6.38
CA SER A 174 -12.09 3.80 7.23
C SER A 174 -11.97 2.62 8.20
N GLN A 175 -12.77 2.67 9.29
CA GLN A 175 -12.90 1.57 10.23
C GLN A 175 -13.43 0.30 9.54
N GLU A 176 -14.24 0.44 8.51
CA GLU A 176 -14.76 -0.69 7.73
C GLU A 176 -13.62 -1.42 7.01
N ARG A 177 -12.70 -0.69 6.35
CA ARG A 177 -11.50 -1.27 5.73
C ARG A 177 -10.59 -1.92 6.77
N TYR A 178 -10.41 -1.29 7.92
CA TYR A 178 -9.66 -1.90 9.03
C TYR A 178 -10.25 -3.25 9.44
N MET A 179 -11.57 -3.31 9.64
CA MET A 179 -12.28 -4.53 10.04
C MET A 179 -12.25 -5.60 8.94
N MET A 180 -12.25 -5.21 7.66
CA MET A 180 -12.09 -6.12 6.52
C MET A 180 -10.71 -6.81 6.59
N PHE A 181 -9.64 -6.08 6.81
CA PHE A 181 -8.30 -6.63 7.00
C PHE A 181 -8.23 -7.52 8.25
N GLN A 182 -8.78 -7.07 9.37
CA GLN A 182 -8.77 -7.83 10.62
C GLN A 182 -9.48 -9.17 10.49
N LYS A 183 -10.52 -9.25 9.65
CA LYS A 183 -11.34 -10.46 9.40
C LYS A 183 -10.92 -11.20 8.12
N SER A 184 -9.77 -10.89 7.56
CA SER A 184 -9.30 -11.44 6.29
C SER A 184 -9.09 -12.95 6.28
N GLY A 185 -8.95 -13.60 7.42
CA GLY A 185 -8.57 -15.02 7.54
C GLY A 185 -7.06 -15.27 7.50
N PHE A 186 -6.24 -14.25 7.22
CA PHE A 186 -4.79 -14.32 7.30
C PHE A 186 -4.25 -13.98 8.70
N ASN A 187 -2.97 -14.23 8.94
CA ASN A 187 -2.28 -13.78 10.13
C ASN A 187 -2.30 -12.26 10.23
N VAL A 188 -2.55 -11.72 11.43
CA VAL A 188 -2.67 -10.28 11.67
C VAL A 188 -1.71 -9.84 12.77
N ILE A 189 -1.02 -8.72 12.54
CA ILE A 189 -0.26 -8.00 13.55
C ILE A 189 -0.78 -6.57 13.64
N THR A 190 -1.14 -6.12 14.83
CA THR A 190 -1.45 -4.71 15.08
C THR A 190 -0.21 -3.98 15.56
N ARG A 191 0.03 -2.79 15.03
CA ARG A 191 1.11 -1.90 15.46
C ARG A 191 0.95 -1.57 16.94
N ASP A 192 2.06 -1.69 17.65
CA ASP A 192 2.21 -1.30 19.03
C ASP A 192 3.40 -0.32 19.12
N GLU A 193 3.13 0.89 19.63
CA GLU A 193 4.14 1.95 19.75
C GLU A 193 5.24 1.61 20.78
N ASN A 194 4.99 0.64 21.67
CA ASN A 194 5.97 0.17 22.66
C ASN A 194 6.84 -0.99 22.15
N ARG A 195 6.50 -1.57 21.00
CA ARG A 195 7.25 -2.67 20.41
C ARG A 195 8.38 -2.14 19.54
N SER A 196 9.60 -2.62 19.78
CA SER A 196 10.74 -2.28 18.93
C SER A 196 10.59 -2.84 17.51
N ILE A 197 11.45 -2.37 16.60
CA ILE A 197 11.50 -2.87 15.22
C ILE A 197 11.93 -4.35 15.21
N GLU A 198 12.89 -4.72 16.03
CA GLU A 198 13.42 -6.09 16.17
C GLU A 198 12.35 -7.04 16.71
N GLU A 199 11.61 -6.63 17.73
CA GLU A 199 10.49 -7.41 18.27
C GLU A 199 9.37 -7.58 17.24
N THR A 200 9.09 -6.52 16.48
CA THR A 200 8.11 -6.57 15.38
C THR A 200 8.58 -7.53 14.28
N LEU A 201 9.86 -7.47 13.89
CA LEU A 201 10.43 -8.37 12.88
C LEU A 201 10.34 -9.83 13.32
N SER A 202 10.69 -10.13 14.58
CA SER A 202 10.60 -11.50 15.13
C SER A 202 9.17 -12.03 15.10
N LEU A 203 8.18 -11.17 15.40
CA LEU A 203 6.77 -11.54 15.33
C LEU A 203 6.30 -11.75 13.88
N VAL A 204 6.79 -10.94 12.94
CA VAL A 204 6.50 -11.11 11.51
C VAL A 204 7.05 -12.44 11.00
N GLU A 205 8.27 -12.80 11.39
CA GLU A 205 8.91 -14.08 11.04
C GLU A 205 8.13 -15.29 11.58
N GLU A 206 7.67 -15.21 12.83
CA GLU A 206 6.81 -16.24 13.42
C GLU A 206 5.51 -16.40 12.63
N LYS A 207 4.85 -15.29 12.27
CA LYS A 207 3.55 -15.31 11.57
C LYS A 207 3.66 -15.74 10.11
N LEU A 208 4.82 -15.61 9.49
CA LEU A 208 5.10 -16.04 8.12
C LEU A 208 5.83 -17.41 8.06
N ASP A 209 5.97 -18.10 9.18
CA ASP A 209 6.66 -19.40 9.30
C ASP A 209 8.06 -19.39 8.62
N LEU A 210 8.83 -18.35 8.91
CA LEU A 210 10.16 -18.12 8.31
C LEU A 210 11.32 -18.71 9.14
N ASN A 211 11.06 -19.23 10.33
CA ASN A 211 12.06 -19.73 11.28
C ASN A 211 12.46 -21.18 11.02
#